data_f533690e6190a261255347865bd182d5
#
_entry.id   f533690e6190a261255347865bd182d5
#
_cell.length_a   1.000
_cell.length_b   1.000
_cell.length_c   1.000
_cell.angle_alpha   90.00
_cell.angle_beta   90.00
_cell.angle_gamma   90.00
#
_symmetry.space_group_name_H-M   'P 1'
#
loop_
_entity.id
_entity.type
_entity.pdbx_description
1 polymer ?
#
loop_
_entity_poly.entity_id
_entity_poly.type
_entity_poly.pdbx_seq_one_letter_code
_entity_poly.pdbx_strand_id
1 'polypeptide(L)'
;GKINLENKKINVPKTNENLNNDLLQDSYKKFIKNEMSFLLDKIDKKLENIYITDNLNNKNPSFSSTLKLKQLGFTNKIINKFLDTKNNGFEDDRVSFFRNLSENIASPFPERVLKSKLILVTGTSGTGKTTMAAKIASSIIDKMGRNNIVLAELCRNSKWASEDLKAFARVLNVPITNQLKNGDLSDTMILNDDAKIVVDLAGDINAGNKIIEELEQRHGDKNICSILCLQSGSSGEMIENTWKKIKAQRPIIALTKSDECNLSAFAISKLAELRGKIGLVSGTRSIVDSLLFTNANILTKYMKENF
;
A
#
# COMPACT_ATOMS: atom_id res chain seq x y z
N GLY A 1 -37.62 72.21 -6.58
CA GLY A 1 -37.18 71.59 -7.79
C GLY A 1 -36.45 70.24 -7.50
N LYS A 2 -37.19 69.16 -7.78
CA LYS A 2 -36.63 67.83 -7.72
C LYS A 2 -36.01 67.51 -9.08
N ILE A 3 -34.69 67.18 -9.13
CA ILE A 3 -34.03 66.74 -10.32
C ILE A 3 -33.95 65.22 -10.26
N ASN A 4 -34.61 64.55 -11.20
CA ASN A 4 -34.54 63.14 -11.47
C ASN A 4 -33.22 62.85 -12.20
N LEU A 5 -32.38 61.97 -11.66
CA LEU A 5 -31.22 61.37 -12.33
C LEU A 5 -31.58 59.96 -12.76
N GLU A 6 -31.86 59.80 -14.04
CA GLU A 6 -32.01 58.49 -14.70
C GLU A 6 -30.68 57.76 -14.77
N ASN A 7 -30.62 56.57 -14.18
CA ASN A 7 -29.52 55.64 -14.31
C ASN A 7 -29.48 55.00 -15.72
N LYS A 8 -28.65 55.50 -16.61
CA LYS A 8 -28.25 54.79 -17.83
C LYS A 8 -27.33 53.60 -17.48
N LYS A 9 -27.89 52.39 -17.59
CA LYS A 9 -27.06 51.18 -17.61
C LYS A 9 -26.21 51.17 -18.89
N ILE A 10 -24.88 51.25 -18.70
CA ILE A 10 -23.92 51.06 -19.77
C ILE A 10 -23.78 49.52 -19.94
N ASN A 11 -24.26 49.01 -21.08
CA ASN A 11 -23.99 47.64 -21.51
C ASN A 11 -22.53 47.56 -21.96
N VAL A 12 -21.70 46.92 -21.17
CA VAL A 12 -20.36 46.49 -21.59
C VAL A 12 -20.50 45.19 -22.36
N PRO A 13 -20.02 45.10 -23.61
CA PRO A 13 -20.06 43.84 -24.35
C PRO A 13 -19.14 42.83 -23.68
N LYS A 14 -19.68 41.65 -23.32
CA LYS A 14 -18.90 40.51 -22.85
C LYS A 14 -17.93 40.12 -23.97
N THR A 15 -16.67 40.34 -23.74
CA THR A 15 -15.57 39.99 -24.61
C THR A 15 -15.50 38.49 -24.91
N ASN A 16 -15.25 38.15 -26.17
CA ASN A 16 -15.16 36.81 -26.78
C ASN A 16 -14.00 35.92 -26.24
N GLU A 17 -13.44 36.19 -25.10
CA GLU A 17 -12.30 35.42 -24.55
C GLU A 17 -12.72 34.02 -24.02
N ASN A 18 -13.95 33.87 -23.52
CA ASN A 18 -14.43 32.58 -23.03
C ASN A 18 -14.78 31.58 -24.16
N LEU A 19 -15.25 32.08 -25.32
CA LEU A 19 -15.52 31.23 -26.48
C LEU A 19 -14.24 30.66 -27.12
N ASN A 20 -13.15 31.41 -27.09
CA ASN A 20 -11.85 30.95 -27.63
C ASN A 20 -11.18 29.91 -26.70
N ASN A 21 -11.35 29.99 -25.40
CA ASN A 21 -10.80 29.02 -24.48
C ASN A 21 -11.52 27.66 -24.53
N ASP A 22 -12.82 27.64 -24.69
CA ASP A 22 -13.60 26.40 -24.84
C ASP A 22 -13.29 25.69 -26.18
N LEU A 23 -13.16 26.45 -27.26
CA LEU A 23 -12.77 25.91 -28.57
C LEU A 23 -11.33 25.39 -28.58
N LEU A 24 -10.41 26.04 -27.87
CA LEU A 24 -9.04 25.56 -27.68
C LEU A 24 -8.99 24.31 -26.82
N GLN A 25 -9.76 24.23 -25.74
CA GLN A 25 -9.84 23.02 -24.91
C GLN A 25 -10.46 21.84 -25.67
N ASP A 26 -11.48 22.05 -26.48
CA ASP A 26 -12.08 20.98 -27.28
C ASP A 26 -11.16 20.52 -28.42
N SER A 27 -10.42 21.41 -29.05
CA SER A 27 -9.42 21.04 -30.05
C SER A 27 -8.22 20.29 -29.42
N TYR A 28 -7.79 20.66 -28.21
CA TYR A 28 -6.76 19.94 -27.45
C TYR A 28 -7.23 18.54 -27.03
N LYS A 29 -8.46 18.41 -26.53
CA LYS A 29 -9.06 17.10 -26.20
C LYS A 29 -9.17 16.20 -27.42
N LYS A 30 -9.56 16.76 -28.55
CA LYS A 30 -9.66 16.04 -29.84
C LYS A 30 -8.30 15.61 -30.37
N PHE A 31 -7.28 16.46 -30.21
CA PHE A 31 -5.90 16.14 -30.56
C PHE A 31 -5.34 14.99 -29.70
N ILE A 32 -5.48 15.10 -28.36
CA ILE A 32 -5.05 14.04 -27.42
C ILE A 32 -5.78 12.73 -27.72
N LYS A 33 -7.09 12.77 -27.98
CA LYS A 33 -7.86 11.58 -28.32
C LYS A 33 -7.39 10.93 -29.63
N ASN A 34 -7.05 11.73 -30.63
CA ASN A 34 -6.53 11.24 -31.92
C ASN A 34 -5.12 10.65 -31.77
N GLU A 35 -4.24 11.31 -31.01
CA GLU A 35 -2.89 10.79 -30.70
C GLU A 35 -2.94 9.49 -29.90
N MET A 36 -3.83 9.41 -28.90
CA MET A 36 -4.04 8.17 -28.14
C MET A 36 -4.59 7.06 -29.03
N SER A 37 -5.55 7.35 -29.92
CA SER A 37 -6.09 6.33 -30.83
C SER A 37 -5.03 5.85 -31.83
N PHE A 38 -4.20 6.76 -32.34
CA PHE A 38 -3.06 6.41 -33.20
C PHE A 38 -2.00 5.56 -32.51
N LEU A 39 -1.71 5.86 -31.23
CA LEU A 39 -0.79 5.06 -30.43
C LEU A 39 -1.37 3.68 -30.11
N LEU A 40 -2.67 3.59 -29.80
CA LEU A 40 -3.37 2.31 -29.59
C LEU A 40 -3.36 1.46 -30.87
N ASP A 41 -3.70 2.03 -32.02
CA ASP A 41 -3.62 1.33 -33.32
C ASP A 41 -2.19 0.85 -33.65
N LYS A 42 -1.20 1.62 -33.29
CA LYS A 42 0.22 1.26 -33.49
C LYS A 42 0.65 0.15 -32.55
N ILE A 43 0.11 0.13 -31.33
CA ILE A 43 0.32 -0.93 -30.35
C ILE A 43 -0.41 -2.20 -30.82
N ASP A 44 -1.67 -2.10 -31.25
CA ASP A 44 -2.46 -3.23 -31.72
C ASP A 44 -1.82 -3.87 -32.97
N LYS A 45 -1.36 -3.08 -33.95
CA LYS A 45 -0.61 -3.58 -35.10
C LYS A 45 0.71 -4.25 -34.72
N LYS A 46 1.41 -3.74 -33.70
CA LYS A 46 2.61 -4.42 -33.18
C LYS A 46 2.26 -5.72 -32.46
N LEU A 47 1.15 -5.75 -31.73
CA LEU A 47 0.64 -6.95 -31.09
C LEU A 47 0.19 -7.97 -32.12
N GLU A 48 -0.57 -7.58 -33.17
CA GLU A 48 -0.94 -8.46 -34.28
C GLU A 48 0.28 -9.05 -35.00
N ASN A 49 1.30 -8.26 -35.26
CA ASN A 49 2.56 -8.76 -35.83
C ASN A 49 3.28 -9.74 -34.91
N ILE A 50 3.21 -9.55 -33.59
CA ILE A 50 3.73 -10.48 -32.60
C ILE A 50 2.89 -11.77 -32.59
N TYR A 51 1.55 -11.67 -32.65
CA TYR A 51 0.65 -12.83 -32.77
C TYR A 51 0.87 -13.63 -34.05
N ILE A 52 1.11 -12.96 -35.18
CA ILE A 52 1.39 -13.62 -36.47
C ILE A 52 2.76 -14.32 -36.43
N THR A 53 3.78 -13.68 -35.80
CA THR A 53 5.11 -14.29 -35.64
C THR A 53 5.09 -15.46 -34.66
N ASP A 54 4.27 -15.40 -33.62
CA ASP A 54 4.08 -16.49 -32.66
C ASP A 54 3.38 -17.71 -33.28
N ASN A 55 2.37 -17.48 -34.14
CA ASN A 55 1.69 -18.56 -34.84
C ASN A 55 2.59 -19.24 -35.90
N LEU A 56 3.59 -18.51 -36.42
CA LEU A 56 4.58 -19.05 -37.37
C LEU A 56 5.76 -19.74 -36.66
N ASN A 57 6.05 -19.39 -35.39
CA ASN A 57 7.18 -19.89 -34.62
C ASN A 57 6.75 -20.77 -33.41
N ASN A 58 5.71 -21.57 -33.55
CA ASN A 58 5.11 -22.40 -32.50
C ASN A 58 6.07 -23.41 -31.81
N LYS A 59 7.34 -23.06 -31.60
CA LYS A 59 8.37 -23.93 -31.01
C LYS A 59 9.01 -23.39 -29.73
N ASN A 60 8.62 -22.19 -29.22
CA ASN A 60 9.14 -21.68 -27.94
C ASN A 60 8.02 -21.40 -26.95
N PRO A 61 7.62 -22.38 -26.11
CA PRO A 61 6.60 -22.18 -25.07
C PRO A 61 6.95 -21.07 -24.07
N SER A 62 8.23 -20.77 -23.87
CA SER A 62 8.70 -19.69 -23.01
C SER A 62 8.30 -18.29 -23.46
N PHE A 63 8.24 -18.05 -24.79
CA PHE A 63 7.83 -16.75 -25.33
C PHE A 63 6.32 -16.52 -25.10
N SER A 64 5.51 -17.54 -25.27
CA SER A 64 4.07 -17.52 -25.01
C SER A 64 3.78 -17.21 -23.53
N SER A 65 4.49 -17.85 -22.59
CA SER A 65 4.33 -17.60 -21.14
C SER A 65 4.72 -16.18 -20.75
N THR A 66 5.83 -15.66 -21.29
CA THR A 66 6.26 -14.28 -21.08
C THR A 66 5.21 -13.27 -21.57
N LEU A 67 4.65 -13.47 -22.77
CA LEU A 67 3.65 -12.56 -23.33
C LEU A 67 2.37 -12.53 -22.49
N LYS A 68 1.87 -13.71 -22.09
CA LYS A 68 0.67 -13.82 -21.25
C LYS A 68 0.86 -13.15 -19.87
N LEU A 69 2.01 -13.32 -19.24
CA LEU A 69 2.31 -12.63 -17.97
C LEU A 69 2.40 -11.11 -18.13
N LYS A 70 2.90 -10.62 -19.29
CA LYS A 70 2.84 -9.19 -19.62
C LYS A 70 1.41 -8.68 -19.80
N GLN A 71 0.56 -9.43 -20.45
CA GLN A 71 -0.85 -9.09 -20.62
C GLN A 71 -1.59 -9.02 -19.27
N LEU A 72 -1.20 -9.84 -18.29
CA LEU A 72 -1.68 -9.73 -16.90
C LEU A 72 -1.17 -8.47 -16.17
N GLY A 73 -0.18 -7.78 -16.72
CA GLY A 73 0.37 -6.53 -16.17
C GLY A 73 1.66 -6.67 -15.37
N PHE A 74 2.31 -7.83 -15.36
CA PHE A 74 3.62 -7.98 -14.72
C PHE A 74 4.72 -7.29 -15.52
N THR A 75 5.71 -6.70 -14.84
CA THR A 75 6.83 -6.02 -15.51
C THR A 75 7.82 -7.02 -16.11
N ASN A 76 8.44 -6.64 -17.24
CA ASN A 76 9.47 -7.46 -17.89
C ASN A 76 10.60 -7.87 -16.93
N LYS A 77 11.00 -6.96 -16.05
CA LYS A 77 12.06 -7.18 -15.08
C LYS A 77 11.71 -8.33 -14.12
N ILE A 78 10.47 -8.37 -13.66
CA ILE A 78 9.98 -9.39 -12.73
C ILE A 78 9.72 -10.70 -13.46
N ILE A 79 9.17 -10.67 -14.65
CA ILE A 79 8.99 -11.87 -15.46
C ILE A 79 10.35 -12.53 -15.72
N ASN A 80 11.32 -11.80 -16.23
CA ASN A 80 12.66 -12.34 -16.52
C ASN A 80 13.40 -12.87 -15.27
N LYS A 81 13.09 -12.33 -14.10
CA LYS A 81 13.73 -12.74 -12.84
C LYS A 81 13.13 -14.03 -12.25
N PHE A 82 11.82 -14.22 -12.38
CA PHE A 82 11.10 -15.26 -11.65
C PHE A 82 10.45 -16.33 -12.53
N LEU A 83 10.38 -16.11 -13.84
CA LEU A 83 9.88 -17.11 -14.77
C LEU A 83 10.98 -18.16 -15.02
N ASP A 84 10.70 -19.39 -14.60
CA ASP A 84 11.55 -20.55 -14.88
C ASP A 84 10.87 -21.37 -15.96
N THR A 85 11.34 -21.26 -17.20
CA THR A 85 10.76 -21.92 -18.35
C THR A 85 11.34 -23.32 -18.51
N LYS A 86 10.62 -24.32 -18.00
CA LYS A 86 10.98 -25.72 -18.11
C LYS A 86 10.25 -26.47 -19.24
N ASN A 87 9.64 -25.76 -20.17
CA ASN A 87 8.89 -26.29 -21.32
C ASN A 87 7.64 -27.13 -20.98
N ASN A 88 7.04 -26.92 -19.81
CA ASN A 88 5.87 -27.68 -19.35
C ASN A 88 4.51 -27.06 -19.72
N GLY A 89 4.52 -25.98 -20.51
CA GLY A 89 3.31 -25.24 -20.85
C GLY A 89 3.03 -24.04 -19.95
N PHE A 90 2.12 -23.15 -20.41
CA PHE A 90 1.88 -21.87 -19.72
C PHE A 90 1.36 -22.02 -18.30
N GLU A 91 0.46 -22.96 -18.04
CA GLU A 91 -0.13 -23.11 -16.70
C GLU A 91 0.92 -23.50 -15.65
N ASP A 92 1.83 -24.41 -15.99
CA ASP A 92 2.92 -24.81 -15.10
C ASP A 92 3.93 -23.67 -14.91
N ASP A 93 4.28 -22.96 -15.99
CA ASP A 93 5.14 -21.78 -15.96
C ASP A 93 4.52 -20.67 -15.10
N ARG A 94 3.21 -20.42 -15.23
CA ARG A 94 2.45 -19.45 -14.45
C ARG A 94 2.48 -19.77 -12.95
N VAL A 95 2.21 -21.02 -12.60
CA VAL A 95 2.21 -21.49 -11.22
C VAL A 95 3.62 -21.39 -10.61
N SER A 96 4.65 -21.78 -11.37
CA SER A 96 6.05 -21.67 -10.97
C SER A 96 6.44 -20.21 -10.77
N PHE A 97 6.09 -19.32 -11.71
CA PHE A 97 6.31 -17.88 -11.60
C PHE A 97 5.66 -17.30 -10.36
N PHE A 98 4.39 -17.61 -10.07
CA PHE A 98 3.70 -17.10 -8.87
C PHE A 98 4.34 -17.61 -7.58
N ARG A 99 4.79 -18.85 -7.55
CA ARG A 99 5.50 -19.40 -6.39
C ARG A 99 6.81 -18.66 -6.14
N ASN A 100 7.67 -18.54 -7.15
CA ASN A 100 8.96 -17.87 -7.04
C ASN A 100 8.81 -16.40 -6.64
N LEU A 101 7.82 -15.72 -7.22
CA LEU A 101 7.50 -14.33 -6.90
C LEU A 101 6.98 -14.21 -5.46
N SER A 102 6.09 -15.10 -5.03
CA SER A 102 5.54 -15.13 -3.66
C SER A 102 6.63 -15.35 -2.62
N GLU A 103 7.56 -16.28 -2.85
CA GLU A 103 8.70 -16.52 -1.97
C GLU A 103 9.58 -15.27 -1.82
N ASN A 104 9.70 -14.49 -2.90
CA ASN A 104 10.46 -13.26 -2.88
C ASN A 104 9.78 -12.14 -2.09
N ILE A 105 8.46 -11.96 -2.21
CA ILE A 105 7.72 -10.85 -1.59
C ILE A 105 7.11 -11.20 -0.22
N ALA A 106 7.00 -12.46 0.14
CA ALA A 106 6.53 -12.85 1.47
C ALA A 106 7.54 -12.43 2.56
N SER A 107 7.02 -11.98 3.68
CA SER A 107 7.85 -11.78 4.87
C SER A 107 8.31 -13.15 5.40
N PRO A 108 9.62 -13.37 5.60
CA PRO A 108 10.09 -14.63 6.14
C PRO A 108 9.71 -14.82 7.62
N PHE A 109 9.44 -13.74 8.34
CA PHE A 109 9.14 -13.75 9.76
C PHE A 109 7.98 -12.79 10.09
N PRO A 110 6.74 -13.04 9.61
CA PRO A 110 5.61 -12.17 9.90
C PRO A 110 5.27 -12.15 11.41
N GLU A 111 5.57 -13.24 12.15
CA GLU A 111 5.38 -13.33 13.59
C GLU A 111 6.28 -12.39 14.40
N ARG A 112 7.26 -11.71 13.77
CA ARG A 112 8.05 -10.67 14.43
C ARG A 112 7.15 -9.59 15.04
N VAL A 113 6.01 -9.31 14.41
CA VAL A 113 4.97 -8.43 14.95
C VAL A 113 4.52 -8.84 16.35
N LEU A 114 4.39 -10.16 16.58
CA LEU A 114 3.96 -10.70 17.89
C LEU A 114 5.11 -10.83 18.88
N LYS A 115 6.35 -10.91 18.43
CA LYS A 115 7.54 -11.10 19.28
C LYS A 115 8.15 -9.78 19.76
N SER A 116 8.04 -8.73 18.97
CA SER A 116 8.60 -7.42 19.31
C SER A 116 7.87 -6.77 20.49
N LYS A 117 8.60 -6.03 21.32
CA LYS A 117 8.03 -5.23 22.41
C LYS A 117 7.33 -3.98 21.91
N LEU A 118 7.88 -3.37 20.87
CA LEU A 118 7.37 -2.13 20.28
C LEU A 118 6.99 -2.37 18.82
N ILE A 119 5.75 -2.11 18.50
CA ILE A 119 5.21 -2.23 17.14
C ILE A 119 4.82 -0.84 16.64
N LEU A 120 5.49 -0.34 15.61
CA LEU A 120 5.28 0.98 15.03
C LEU A 120 4.48 0.85 13.73
N VAL A 121 3.26 1.39 13.71
CA VAL A 121 2.37 1.33 12.54
C VAL A 121 2.44 2.66 11.80
N THR A 122 2.97 2.65 10.57
CA THR A 122 3.19 3.82 9.73
C THR A 122 2.57 3.66 8.34
N GLY A 123 2.55 4.73 7.56
CA GLY A 123 2.01 4.77 6.20
C GLY A 123 1.45 6.14 5.87
N THR A 124 1.04 6.35 4.64
CA THR A 124 0.39 7.58 4.19
C THR A 124 -0.99 7.77 4.85
N SER A 125 -1.53 8.99 4.77
CA SER A 125 -2.87 9.26 5.31
C SER A 125 -3.93 8.37 4.63
N GLY A 126 -4.91 7.92 5.40
CA GLY A 126 -6.02 7.11 4.89
C GLY A 126 -5.71 5.63 4.63
N THR A 127 -4.48 5.17 4.87
CA THR A 127 -4.09 3.75 4.65
C THR A 127 -4.56 2.78 5.73
N GLY A 128 -5.33 3.23 6.73
CA GLY A 128 -5.87 2.36 7.77
C GLY A 128 -4.89 2.04 8.91
N LYS A 129 -3.92 2.93 9.19
CA LYS A 129 -2.93 2.75 10.28
C LYS A 129 -3.58 2.47 11.63
N THR A 130 -4.52 3.32 12.04
CA THR A 130 -5.21 3.21 13.33
C THR A 130 -5.98 1.90 13.45
N THR A 131 -6.68 1.50 12.39
CA THR A 131 -7.37 0.20 12.33
C THR A 131 -6.38 -0.97 12.38
N MET A 132 -5.24 -0.86 11.68
CA MET A 132 -4.20 -1.88 11.70
C MET A 132 -3.57 -2.01 13.08
N ALA A 133 -3.31 -0.90 13.78
CA ALA A 133 -2.82 -0.93 15.16
C ALA A 133 -3.79 -1.67 16.10
N ALA A 134 -5.09 -1.40 15.97
CA ALA A 134 -6.11 -2.11 16.73
C ALA A 134 -6.17 -3.62 16.42
N LYS A 135 -6.05 -4.01 15.13
CA LYS A 135 -6.04 -5.42 14.72
C LYS A 135 -4.80 -6.17 15.22
N ILE A 136 -3.64 -5.52 15.18
CA ILE A 136 -2.41 -6.08 15.76
C ILE A 136 -2.59 -6.27 17.27
N ALA A 137 -3.13 -5.27 17.97
CA ALA A 137 -3.41 -5.37 19.40
C ALA A 137 -4.38 -6.53 19.70
N SER A 138 -5.47 -6.67 18.94
CA SER A 138 -6.39 -7.81 19.06
C SER A 138 -5.65 -9.15 18.91
N SER A 139 -4.84 -9.29 17.87
CA SER A 139 -4.08 -10.53 17.61
C SER A 139 -3.07 -10.86 18.73
N ILE A 140 -2.52 -9.84 19.39
CA ILE A 140 -1.64 -10.07 20.55
C ILE A 140 -2.46 -10.46 21.78
N ILE A 141 -3.62 -9.84 22.00
CA ILE A 141 -4.54 -10.21 23.11
C ILE A 141 -4.90 -11.68 23.05
N ASP A 142 -5.24 -12.18 21.86
CA ASP A 142 -5.64 -13.57 21.66
C ASP A 142 -4.51 -14.55 22.03
N LYS A 143 -3.26 -14.14 21.87
CA LYS A 143 -2.08 -14.99 22.11
C LYS A 143 -1.46 -14.82 23.50
N MET A 144 -1.53 -13.62 24.08
CA MET A 144 -0.78 -13.24 25.29
C MET A 144 -1.66 -12.70 26.43
N GLY A 145 -2.92 -12.43 26.16
CA GLY A 145 -3.84 -11.79 27.13
C GLY A 145 -3.78 -10.27 27.13
N ARG A 146 -4.79 -9.63 27.72
CA ARG A 146 -5.04 -8.18 27.65
C ARG A 146 -4.06 -7.34 28.48
N ASN A 147 -3.57 -7.89 29.57
CA ASN A 147 -2.75 -7.14 30.55
C ASN A 147 -1.35 -6.80 29.99
N ASN A 148 -0.99 -7.38 28.86
CA ASN A 148 0.34 -7.26 28.29
C ASN A 148 0.39 -6.33 27.08
N ILE A 149 -0.65 -5.49 26.88
CA ILE A 149 -0.73 -4.57 25.74
C ILE A 149 -1.08 -3.17 26.16
N VAL A 150 -0.43 -2.21 25.51
CA VAL A 150 -0.72 -0.77 25.57
C VAL A 150 -0.82 -0.22 24.15
N LEU A 151 -1.85 0.58 23.87
CA LEU A 151 -1.95 1.38 22.65
C LEU A 151 -1.33 2.75 22.86
N ALA A 152 -0.70 3.29 21.84
CA ALA A 152 -0.18 4.65 21.82
C ALA A 152 -0.43 5.32 20.49
N GLU A 153 -0.55 6.64 20.47
CA GLU A 153 -0.61 7.43 19.24
C GLU A 153 0.46 8.53 19.28
N LEU A 154 1.24 8.63 18.21
CA LEU A 154 2.29 9.63 18.03
C LEU A 154 2.10 10.39 16.72
N CYS A 155 2.86 11.46 16.53
CA CYS A 155 2.87 12.31 15.32
C CYS A 155 1.57 13.08 15.06
N ARG A 156 0.68 13.17 16.03
CA ARG A 156 -0.51 13.99 15.94
C ARG A 156 -0.28 15.35 16.58
N ASN A 157 -0.79 16.41 15.95
CA ASN A 157 -0.73 17.78 16.51
C ASN A 157 -1.70 18.00 17.68
N SER A 158 -2.20 16.93 18.29
CA SER A 158 -3.11 16.95 19.43
C SER A 158 -2.45 16.37 20.68
N LYS A 159 -2.81 16.90 21.86
CA LYS A 159 -2.37 16.35 23.15
C LYS A 159 -3.03 15.01 23.50
N TRP A 160 -4.10 14.64 22.80
CA TRP A 160 -4.93 13.47 23.09
C TRP A 160 -4.95 12.54 21.89
N ALA A 161 -5.04 11.24 22.12
CA ALA A 161 -5.25 10.24 21.07
C ALA A 161 -6.56 10.50 20.32
N SER A 162 -6.65 10.02 19.08
CA SER A 162 -7.84 10.12 18.24
C SER A 162 -9.03 9.42 18.90
N GLU A 163 -10.24 9.87 18.59
CA GLU A 163 -11.45 9.20 19.06
C GLU A 163 -11.55 7.77 18.52
N ASP A 164 -11.06 7.52 17.30
CA ASP A 164 -11.01 6.18 16.71
C ASP A 164 -10.12 5.26 17.53
N LEU A 165 -8.88 5.68 17.87
CA LEU A 165 -7.98 4.86 18.68
C LEU A 165 -8.53 4.63 20.09
N LYS A 166 -9.16 5.66 20.69
CA LYS A 166 -9.84 5.53 21.98
C LYS A 166 -11.02 4.54 21.94
N ALA A 167 -11.81 4.58 20.85
CA ALA A 167 -12.90 3.64 20.65
C ALA A 167 -12.37 2.20 20.56
N PHE A 168 -11.30 1.97 19.80
CA PHE A 168 -10.66 0.66 19.72
C PHE A 168 -10.09 0.19 21.06
N ALA A 169 -9.43 1.08 21.80
CA ALA A 169 -8.92 0.75 23.14
C ALA A 169 -10.02 0.32 24.10
N ARG A 170 -11.19 1.00 24.06
CA ARG A 170 -12.37 0.61 24.86
C ARG A 170 -12.91 -0.77 24.44
N VAL A 171 -13.05 -1.01 23.13
CA VAL A 171 -13.54 -2.30 22.61
C VAL A 171 -12.61 -3.45 23.00
N LEU A 172 -11.30 -3.24 22.89
CA LEU A 172 -10.29 -4.24 23.26
C LEU A 172 -10.05 -4.30 24.78
N ASN A 173 -10.56 -3.34 25.54
CA ASN A 173 -10.30 -3.18 26.98
C ASN A 173 -8.80 -3.14 27.29
N VAL A 174 -8.06 -2.29 26.59
CA VAL A 174 -6.63 -2.07 26.78
C VAL A 174 -6.32 -0.62 27.12
N PRO A 175 -5.26 -0.33 27.90
CA PRO A 175 -4.87 1.04 28.18
C PRO A 175 -4.34 1.77 26.94
N ILE A 176 -4.50 3.08 26.96
CA ILE A 176 -3.90 4.00 25.98
C ILE A 176 -2.91 4.91 26.69
N THR A 177 -1.74 5.13 26.11
CA THR A 177 -0.74 6.05 26.63
C THR A 177 -0.42 7.16 25.65
N ASN A 178 -0.19 8.37 26.20
CA ASN A 178 0.31 9.52 25.47
C ASN A 178 1.75 9.88 25.91
N GLN A 179 2.36 9.09 26.77
CA GLN A 179 3.63 9.42 27.45
C GLN A 179 4.87 9.27 26.53
N LEU A 180 4.70 8.70 25.34
CA LEU A 180 5.80 8.54 24.37
C LEU A 180 6.23 9.83 23.66
N LYS A 181 5.80 11.02 24.12
CA LYS A 181 6.00 12.29 23.40
C LYS A 181 7.46 12.63 23.10
N ASN A 182 8.38 12.15 23.90
CA ASN A 182 9.82 12.44 23.81
C ASN A 182 10.64 11.19 23.42
N GLY A 183 9.99 10.13 22.89
CA GLY A 183 10.68 8.86 22.60
C GLY A 183 11.15 8.11 23.86
N ASP A 184 10.78 8.59 25.06
CA ASP A 184 11.12 7.93 26.31
C ASP A 184 10.07 6.84 26.63
N LEU A 185 10.46 5.58 26.39
CA LEU A 185 9.65 4.42 26.68
C LEU A 185 9.77 3.97 28.13
N SER A 186 10.67 4.59 28.91
CA SER A 186 11.05 4.12 30.24
C SER A 186 9.88 4.03 31.21
N ASP A 187 8.98 5.01 31.18
CA ASP A 187 7.84 5.07 32.10
C ASP A 187 6.72 4.08 31.74
N THR A 188 6.59 3.69 30.49
CA THR A 188 5.58 2.73 30.02
C THR A 188 6.07 1.28 30.07
N MET A 189 7.38 1.05 29.97
CA MET A 189 7.98 -0.28 30.14
C MET A 189 8.02 -0.74 31.59
N ILE A 190 7.87 0.16 32.55
CA ILE A 190 7.90 -0.13 34.01
C ILE A 190 6.70 -0.97 34.44
N LEU A 191 5.58 -0.96 33.70
CA LEU A 191 4.36 -1.63 34.12
C LEU A 191 4.44 -3.17 34.02
N ASN A 192 5.26 -3.72 33.15
CA ASN A 192 5.50 -5.15 33.07
C ASN A 192 6.63 -5.45 32.05
N ASP A 193 7.60 -6.27 32.40
CA ASP A 193 8.71 -6.65 31.50
C ASP A 193 8.20 -7.32 30.20
N ASP A 194 7.00 -7.88 30.20
CA ASP A 194 6.35 -8.53 29.07
C ASP A 194 5.38 -7.63 28.28
N ALA A 195 5.20 -6.37 28.70
CA ALA A 195 4.26 -5.47 28.04
C ALA A 195 4.70 -5.14 26.61
N LYS A 196 3.72 -5.17 25.69
CA LYS A 196 3.88 -4.76 24.28
C LYS A 196 3.18 -3.45 24.03
N ILE A 197 3.83 -2.60 23.27
CA ILE A 197 3.28 -1.28 22.92
C ILE A 197 3.04 -1.25 21.41
N VAL A 198 1.78 -1.03 21.03
CA VAL A 198 1.41 -0.81 19.63
C VAL A 198 1.16 0.66 19.40
N VAL A 199 1.99 1.27 18.56
CA VAL A 199 2.03 2.70 18.30
C VAL A 199 1.42 3.01 16.94
N ASP A 200 0.33 3.78 16.91
CA ASP A 200 -0.19 4.41 15.70
C ASP A 200 0.58 5.71 15.41
N LEU A 201 1.35 5.74 14.34
CA LEU A 201 2.01 6.94 13.84
C LEU A 201 1.01 7.74 12.98
N ALA A 202 0.17 8.52 13.64
CA ALA A 202 -1.03 9.12 13.04
C ALA A 202 -0.76 10.29 12.07
N GLY A 203 0.45 10.86 12.06
CA GLY A 203 0.85 11.95 11.18
C GLY A 203 1.18 11.53 9.76
N ASP A 204 1.88 12.42 9.07
CA ASP A 204 2.49 12.09 7.79
C ASP A 204 3.69 11.13 7.97
N ILE A 205 4.10 10.51 6.87
CA ILE A 205 5.18 9.52 6.89
C ILE A 205 6.53 10.13 7.33
N ASN A 206 6.76 11.43 7.10
CA ASN A 206 8.02 12.08 7.45
C ASN A 206 8.12 12.33 8.97
N ALA A 207 7.01 12.69 9.60
CA ALA A 207 6.95 12.82 11.07
C ALA A 207 7.15 11.43 11.72
N GLY A 208 6.52 10.39 11.17
CA GLY A 208 6.71 9.02 11.62
C GLY A 208 8.14 8.52 11.47
N ASN A 209 8.82 8.87 10.39
CA ASN A 209 10.21 8.47 10.13
C ASN A 209 11.18 8.91 11.20
N LYS A 210 11.07 10.16 11.70
CA LYS A 210 11.94 10.67 12.76
C LYS A 210 11.84 9.82 14.03
N ILE A 211 10.61 9.43 14.38
CA ILE A 211 10.36 8.58 15.54
C ILE A 211 10.87 7.17 15.32
N ILE A 212 10.64 6.61 14.12
CA ILE A 212 11.13 5.27 13.77
C ILE A 212 12.67 5.23 13.87
N GLU A 213 13.37 6.16 13.24
CA GLU A 213 14.84 6.24 13.27
C GLU A 213 15.36 6.37 14.70
N GLU A 214 14.76 7.23 15.52
CA GLU A 214 15.15 7.43 16.91
C GLU A 214 14.94 6.19 17.76
N LEU A 215 13.79 5.54 17.65
CA LEU A 215 13.47 4.34 18.42
C LEU A 215 14.29 3.12 17.95
N GLU A 216 14.47 2.93 16.65
CA GLU A 216 15.30 1.84 16.10
C GLU A 216 16.78 1.99 16.54
N GLN A 217 17.30 3.22 16.62
CA GLN A 217 18.65 3.48 17.12
C GLN A 217 18.79 3.16 18.62
N ARG A 218 17.77 3.49 19.45
CA ARG A 218 17.83 3.29 20.90
C ARG A 218 17.60 1.83 21.33
N HIS A 219 16.66 1.14 20.70
CA HIS A 219 16.19 -0.17 21.18
C HIS A 219 16.64 -1.35 20.33
N GLY A 220 17.20 -1.08 19.16
CA GLY A 220 17.65 -2.10 18.22
C GLY A 220 16.53 -2.88 17.55
N ASP A 221 16.87 -3.52 16.47
CA ASP A 221 15.96 -4.21 15.52
C ASP A 221 15.20 -5.41 16.15
N LYS A 222 15.72 -6.00 17.24
CA LYS A 222 15.10 -7.15 17.89
C LYS A 222 13.85 -6.82 18.69
N ASN A 223 13.79 -5.61 19.23
CA ASN A 223 12.71 -5.17 20.11
C ASN A 223 11.63 -4.39 19.36
N ILE A 224 11.92 -3.94 18.13
CA ILE A 224 11.04 -3.09 17.33
C ILE A 224 10.59 -3.81 16.05
N CYS A 225 9.32 -3.66 15.72
CA CYS A 225 8.75 -4.07 14.46
C CYS A 225 8.02 -2.90 13.81
N SER A 226 8.55 -2.37 12.72
CA SER A 226 7.91 -1.34 11.91
C SER A 226 6.98 -1.96 10.88
N ILE A 227 5.72 -1.51 10.85
CA ILE A 227 4.68 -1.97 9.93
C ILE A 227 4.34 -0.84 8.98
N LEU A 228 4.53 -1.07 7.68
CA LEU A 228 4.13 -0.13 6.64
C LEU A 228 2.76 -0.51 6.08
N CYS A 229 1.75 0.29 6.35
CA CYS A 229 0.41 0.12 5.80
C CYS A 229 0.34 0.62 4.35
N LEU A 230 -0.07 -0.25 3.44
CA LEU A 230 -0.36 0.04 2.04
C LEU A 230 -1.78 -0.44 1.71
N GLN A 231 -2.55 0.37 0.99
CA GLN A 231 -3.87 -0.08 0.49
C GLN A 231 -3.67 -1.06 -0.67
N SER A 232 -4.47 -2.10 -0.73
CA SER A 232 -4.42 -3.08 -1.83
C SER A 232 -4.69 -2.46 -3.20
N GLY A 233 -5.53 -1.40 -3.27
CA GLY A 233 -5.78 -0.63 -4.50
C GLY A 233 -4.69 0.39 -4.87
N SER A 234 -3.56 0.45 -4.15
CA SER A 234 -2.50 1.41 -4.46
C SER A 234 -1.86 1.13 -5.81
N SER A 235 -1.63 2.18 -6.61
CA SER A 235 -0.85 2.07 -7.84
C SER A 235 0.62 1.74 -7.54
N GLY A 236 1.31 1.12 -8.51
CA GLY A 236 2.74 0.84 -8.36
C GLY A 236 3.58 2.09 -8.11
N GLU A 237 3.19 3.24 -8.69
CA GLU A 237 3.83 4.53 -8.45
C GLU A 237 3.64 5.03 -7.01
N MET A 238 2.42 4.91 -6.47
CA MET A 238 2.16 5.25 -5.07
C MET A 238 2.98 4.38 -4.11
N ILE A 239 3.08 3.09 -4.40
CA ILE A 239 3.90 2.16 -3.61
C ILE A 239 5.37 2.59 -3.66
N GLU A 240 5.91 2.86 -4.85
CA GLU A 240 7.30 3.31 -5.03
C GLU A 240 7.58 4.62 -4.29
N ASN A 241 6.69 5.61 -4.42
CA ASN A 241 6.82 6.91 -3.77
C ASN A 241 6.73 6.78 -2.23
N THR A 242 5.87 5.90 -1.72
CA THR A 242 5.77 5.62 -0.28
C THR A 242 7.02 4.91 0.22
N TRP A 243 7.50 3.90 -0.52
CA TRP A 243 8.70 3.14 -0.17
C TRP A 243 9.95 4.00 -0.11
N LYS A 244 10.13 4.92 -1.06
CA LYS A 244 11.26 5.87 -1.06
C LYS A 244 11.28 6.81 0.15
N LYS A 245 10.11 7.06 0.75
CA LYS A 245 9.99 7.94 1.92
C LYS A 245 10.21 7.20 3.25
N ILE A 246 9.92 5.90 3.31
CA ILE A 246 10.04 5.14 4.56
C ILE A 246 11.50 4.99 4.98
N LYS A 247 11.77 5.20 6.28
CA LYS A 247 13.11 5.10 6.87
C LYS A 247 13.31 3.87 7.76
N ALA A 248 12.25 3.11 8.02
CA ALA A 248 12.35 1.86 8.76
C ALA A 248 13.33 0.89 8.08
N GLN A 249 14.20 0.24 8.85
CA GLN A 249 15.25 -0.63 8.30
C GLN A 249 14.69 -1.90 7.65
N ARG A 250 13.68 -2.53 8.27
CA ARG A 250 13.06 -3.78 7.79
C ARG A 250 11.54 -3.74 7.99
N PRO A 251 10.82 -2.84 7.32
CA PRO A 251 9.39 -2.74 7.51
C PRO A 251 8.69 -4.00 7.00
N ILE A 252 7.73 -4.49 7.77
CA ILE A 252 6.76 -5.48 7.30
C ILE A 252 5.62 -4.72 6.62
N ILE A 253 5.29 -5.09 5.41
CA ILE A 253 4.16 -4.50 4.69
C ILE A 253 2.88 -5.15 5.18
N ALA A 254 1.92 -4.31 5.59
CA ALA A 254 0.55 -4.67 5.86
C ALA A 254 -0.34 -4.16 4.72
N LEU A 255 -0.94 -5.08 3.98
CA LEU A 255 -1.95 -4.75 2.99
C LEU A 255 -3.28 -4.52 3.68
N THR A 256 -3.89 -3.37 3.42
CA THR A 256 -5.16 -2.97 4.00
C THR A 256 -6.23 -2.84 2.94
N LYS A 257 -7.50 -2.88 3.34
CA LYS A 257 -8.66 -2.74 2.44
C LYS A 257 -8.67 -3.77 1.30
N SER A 258 -8.24 -5.00 1.59
CA SER A 258 -8.23 -6.07 0.61
C SER A 258 -9.64 -6.60 0.28
N ASP A 259 -10.66 -6.16 1.01
CA ASP A 259 -12.08 -6.33 0.73
C ASP A 259 -12.61 -5.33 -0.32
N GLU A 260 -11.95 -4.19 -0.47
CA GLU A 260 -12.36 -3.14 -1.41
C GLU A 260 -11.66 -3.32 -2.78
N CYS A 261 -10.41 -3.72 -2.79
CA CYS A 261 -9.58 -3.80 -4.00
C CYS A 261 -8.52 -4.90 -3.91
N ASN A 262 -8.17 -5.48 -5.05
CA ASN A 262 -7.02 -6.38 -5.21
C ASN A 262 -5.76 -5.60 -5.60
N LEU A 263 -4.58 -6.14 -5.25
CA LEU A 263 -3.31 -5.67 -5.80
C LEU A 263 -3.24 -5.99 -7.30
N SER A 264 -2.87 -5.01 -8.11
CA SER A 264 -2.58 -5.26 -9.52
C SER A 264 -1.24 -6.00 -9.70
N ALA A 265 -1.08 -6.72 -10.81
CA ALA A 265 0.17 -7.38 -11.16
C ALA A 265 1.35 -6.39 -11.24
N PHE A 266 1.09 -5.15 -11.70
CA PHE A 266 2.07 -4.08 -11.70
C PHE A 266 2.48 -3.65 -10.28
N ALA A 267 1.52 -3.52 -9.36
CA ALA A 267 1.80 -3.19 -7.95
C ALA A 267 2.63 -4.30 -7.28
N ILE A 268 2.30 -5.57 -7.52
CA ILE A 268 3.09 -6.73 -7.04
C ILE A 268 4.50 -6.70 -7.62
N SER A 269 4.65 -6.40 -8.92
CA SER A 269 5.95 -6.26 -9.56
C SER A 269 6.77 -5.16 -8.90
N LYS A 270 6.17 -4.01 -8.57
CA LYS A 270 6.85 -2.93 -7.88
C LYS A 270 7.28 -3.31 -6.47
N LEU A 271 6.45 -4.00 -5.71
CA LEU A 271 6.84 -4.52 -4.39
C LEU A 271 8.05 -5.46 -4.48
N ALA A 272 8.09 -6.34 -5.48
CA ALA A 272 9.22 -7.25 -5.69
C ALA A 272 10.50 -6.50 -6.12
N GLU A 273 10.39 -5.49 -6.98
CA GLU A 273 11.51 -4.64 -7.40
C GLU A 273 12.11 -3.86 -6.23
N LEU A 274 11.27 -3.39 -5.32
CA LEU A 274 11.64 -2.64 -4.12
C LEU A 274 12.07 -3.54 -2.95
N ARG A 275 12.04 -4.87 -3.12
CA ARG A 275 12.30 -5.87 -2.08
C ARG A 275 11.37 -5.75 -0.87
N GLY A 276 10.15 -5.24 -1.09
CA GLY A 276 9.11 -5.13 -0.07
C GLY A 276 8.67 -6.51 0.41
N LYS A 277 8.41 -6.65 1.71
CA LYS A 277 8.04 -7.92 2.34
C LYS A 277 6.63 -7.82 2.92
N ILE A 278 5.68 -8.53 2.31
CA ILE A 278 4.29 -8.59 2.75
C ILE A 278 4.21 -9.63 3.88
N GLY A 279 3.79 -9.20 5.07
CA GLY A 279 3.61 -10.10 6.21
C GLY A 279 2.18 -10.12 6.75
N LEU A 280 1.41 -9.07 6.48
CA LEU A 280 0.06 -8.92 7.01
C LEU A 280 -0.91 -8.54 5.90
N VAL A 281 -2.13 -9.07 5.99
CA VAL A 281 -3.26 -8.66 5.12
C VAL A 281 -4.49 -8.46 5.98
N SER A 282 -5.23 -7.41 5.67
CA SER A 282 -6.50 -7.07 6.32
C SER A 282 -7.50 -6.59 5.29
N GLY A 283 -8.66 -7.23 5.23
CA GLY A 283 -9.72 -6.96 4.28
C GLY A 283 -11.09 -6.77 4.90
N THR A 284 -11.22 -6.64 6.23
CA THR A 284 -12.51 -6.47 6.88
C THR A 284 -12.54 -5.27 7.80
N ARG A 285 -13.74 -4.74 8.09
CA ARG A 285 -13.93 -3.70 9.10
C ARG A 285 -13.88 -4.25 10.53
N SER A 286 -14.08 -5.55 10.71
CA SER A 286 -13.93 -6.20 12.02
C SER A 286 -12.51 -6.01 12.54
N ILE A 287 -12.34 -5.92 13.85
CA ILE A 287 -11.03 -5.82 14.51
C ILE A 287 -10.57 -7.18 14.99
N VAL A 288 -11.51 -7.98 15.48
CA VAL A 288 -11.25 -9.32 16.01
C VAL A 288 -11.18 -10.31 14.85
N ASP A 289 -10.24 -11.25 14.89
CA ASP A 289 -10.04 -12.34 13.91
C ASP A 289 -9.95 -11.87 12.44
N SER A 290 -9.41 -10.68 12.22
CA SER A 290 -9.44 -10.03 10.91
C SER A 290 -8.06 -9.72 10.34
N LEU A 291 -7.00 -10.17 11.00
CA LEU A 291 -5.61 -9.99 10.57
C LEU A 291 -5.01 -11.31 10.13
N LEU A 292 -4.72 -11.42 8.84
CA LEU A 292 -4.06 -12.58 8.25
C LEU A 292 -2.54 -12.40 8.22
N PHE A 293 -1.81 -13.30 8.88
CA PHE A 293 -0.37 -13.43 8.72
C PHE A 293 -0.07 -14.19 7.46
N THR A 294 0.65 -13.56 6.52
CA THR A 294 0.89 -14.14 5.20
C THR A 294 2.19 -14.92 5.12
N ASN A 295 2.21 -15.87 4.20
CA ASN A 295 3.40 -16.61 3.79
C ASN A 295 3.39 -16.79 2.26
N ALA A 296 4.44 -17.40 1.70
CA ALA A 296 4.55 -17.62 0.27
C ALA A 296 3.40 -18.43 -0.31
N ASN A 297 2.89 -19.45 0.41
CA ASN A 297 1.79 -20.28 -0.07
C ASN A 297 0.47 -19.50 -0.17
N ILE A 298 0.17 -18.64 0.82
CA ILE A 298 -1.01 -17.78 0.83
C ILE A 298 -0.94 -16.78 -0.33
N LEU A 299 0.21 -16.14 -0.55
CA LEU A 299 0.40 -15.20 -1.66
C LEU A 299 0.36 -15.90 -3.03
N THR A 300 0.88 -17.11 -3.13
CA THR A 300 0.77 -17.92 -4.37
C THR A 300 -0.68 -18.25 -4.67
N LYS A 301 -1.45 -18.65 -3.66
CA LYS A 301 -2.90 -18.92 -3.82
C LYS A 301 -3.62 -17.66 -4.26
N TYR A 302 -3.36 -16.51 -3.60
CA TYR A 302 -3.93 -15.23 -3.97
C TYR A 302 -3.64 -14.88 -5.44
N MET A 303 -2.39 -15.03 -5.91
CA MET A 303 -2.06 -14.73 -7.32
C MET A 303 -2.73 -15.68 -8.30
N LYS A 304 -2.87 -16.97 -7.97
CA LYS A 304 -3.59 -17.92 -8.81
C LYS A 304 -5.07 -17.59 -8.97
N GLU A 305 -5.69 -17.04 -7.94
CA GLU A 305 -7.12 -16.70 -7.94
C GLU A 305 -7.40 -15.36 -8.65
N ASN A 306 -6.42 -14.48 -8.76
CA ASN A 306 -6.60 -13.12 -9.28
C ASN A 306 -5.95 -12.86 -10.65
N PHE A 307 -5.06 -13.73 -11.09
CA PHE A 307 -4.32 -13.60 -12.35
C PHE A 307 -4.27 -14.91 -13.12
#